data_72aba9148b76ff3a191e362146bc6e05
#
_entry.id   72aba9148b76ff3a191e362146bc6e05
#
_cell.length_a   1.000
_cell.length_b   1.000
_cell.length_c   1.000
_cell.angle_alpha   90.00
_cell.angle_beta   90.00
_cell.angle_gamma   90.00
#
_symmetry.space_group_name_H-M   'P 1'
#
loop_
_entity.id
_entity.type
_entity.pdbx_description
1 polymer ?
#
loop_
_entity_poly.entity_id
_entity_poly.type
_entity_poly.pdbx_seq_one_letter_code
_entity_poly.pdbx_strand_id
1 'polypeptide(L)'
;NAQEFAPGEFIYYLALGNEFRFGNAKLQLDFMNRATDDHAFFLKDFSVMGELSCMVTEKLNVFGRMSYDVNKTNSVGDMCVLPGTEITRLGAGLEFYPLSGGNRNLRFHLYGCHSFGKNGNPVGTMQDKQTFVDMGVKFKVDILSLTNKIF
;
A
#
# COMPACT_ATOMS: atom_id res chain seq x y z
N ASN A 1 -14.44 20.46 -10.69
CA ASN A 1 -13.43 21.45 -11.03
C ASN A 1 -12.09 20.83 -10.67
N ALA A 2 -11.33 20.35 -11.70
CA ALA A 2 -9.94 20.05 -11.51
C ALA A 2 -9.24 21.36 -11.15
N GLN A 3 -8.61 21.45 -9.99
CA GLN A 3 -7.68 22.53 -9.71
C GLN A 3 -6.50 22.32 -10.66
N GLU A 4 -6.37 23.17 -11.64
CA GLU A 4 -5.14 23.28 -12.41
C GLU A 4 -4.05 23.75 -11.45
N PHE A 5 -2.93 23.01 -11.39
CA PHE A 5 -1.75 23.47 -10.68
C PHE A 5 -1.28 24.78 -11.32
N ALA A 6 -0.99 25.77 -10.50
CA ALA A 6 -0.40 26.99 -11.00
C ALA A 6 0.93 26.67 -11.72
N PRO A 7 1.21 27.27 -12.88
CA PRO A 7 2.47 27.07 -13.58
C PRO A 7 3.64 27.42 -12.65
N GLY A 8 4.47 26.43 -12.32
CA GLY A 8 5.62 26.60 -11.44
C GLY A 8 5.50 25.96 -10.06
N GLU A 9 4.37 25.34 -9.70
CA GLU A 9 4.28 24.51 -8.50
C GLU A 9 5.05 23.19 -8.66
N PHE A 10 5.96 22.92 -7.73
CA PHE A 10 6.67 21.67 -7.67
C PHE A 10 6.06 20.78 -6.58
N ILE A 11 5.90 19.50 -6.89
CA ILE A 11 5.49 18.46 -5.95
C ILE A 11 6.67 17.55 -5.72
N TYR A 12 7.06 17.40 -4.46
CA TYR A 12 8.17 16.54 -4.05
C TYR A 12 7.60 15.29 -3.38
N TYR A 13 8.09 14.14 -3.81
CA TYR A 13 7.79 12.87 -3.17
C TYR A 13 9.07 12.28 -2.58
N LEU A 14 8.99 11.89 -1.31
CA LEU A 14 10.00 11.07 -0.67
C LEU A 14 9.35 9.75 -0.29
N ALA A 15 9.89 8.65 -0.78
CA ALA A 15 9.49 7.30 -0.40
C ALA A 15 10.72 6.56 0.15
N LEU A 16 10.57 5.97 1.33
CA LEU A 16 11.57 5.14 1.98
C LEU A 16 10.92 3.80 2.32
N GLY A 17 11.56 2.72 1.92
CA GLY A 17 11.13 1.37 2.26
C GLY A 17 12.28 0.56 2.85
N ASN A 18 12.01 -0.18 3.91
CA ASN A 18 12.97 -1.08 4.54
C ASN A 18 12.35 -2.45 4.74
N GLU A 19 13.11 -3.47 4.45
CA GLU A 19 12.73 -4.86 4.65
C GLU A 19 13.75 -5.55 5.55
N PHE A 20 13.27 -6.15 6.64
CA PHE A 20 14.06 -6.94 7.58
C PHE A 20 13.59 -8.38 7.52
N ARG A 21 14.51 -9.32 7.43
CA ARG A 21 14.21 -10.76 7.36
C ARG A 21 14.76 -11.48 8.58
N PHE A 22 13.92 -12.29 9.20
CA PHE A 22 14.23 -13.08 10.40
C PHE A 22 13.76 -14.52 10.18
N GLY A 23 14.62 -15.35 9.59
CA GLY A 23 14.22 -16.71 9.22
C GLY A 23 13.03 -16.71 8.25
N ASN A 24 11.91 -17.26 8.68
CA ASN A 24 10.68 -17.33 7.87
C ASN A 24 9.81 -16.06 7.99
N ALA A 25 10.17 -15.13 8.85
CA ALA A 25 9.43 -13.90 9.06
C ALA A 25 10.11 -12.72 8.33
N LYS A 26 9.29 -11.77 7.92
CA LYS A 26 9.70 -10.55 7.26
C LYS A 26 8.93 -9.37 7.86
N LEU A 27 9.64 -8.31 8.23
CA LEU A 27 9.07 -7.01 8.59
C LEU A 27 9.38 -6.03 7.46
N GLN A 28 8.36 -5.42 6.91
CA GLN A 28 8.48 -4.32 5.96
C GLN A 28 7.98 -3.04 6.62
N LEU A 29 8.74 -1.97 6.47
CA LEU A 29 8.38 -0.63 6.93
C LEU A 29 8.53 0.33 5.77
N ASP A 30 7.42 0.97 5.39
CA ASP A 30 7.38 1.93 4.31
C ASP A 30 6.94 3.29 4.85
N PHE A 31 7.57 4.32 4.36
CA PHE A 31 7.22 5.69 4.62
C PHE A 31 7.13 6.44 3.29
N MET A 32 6.09 7.21 3.12
CA MET A 32 5.92 8.12 1.99
C MET A 32 5.52 9.50 2.50
N ASN A 33 6.16 10.52 1.95
CA ASN A 33 5.83 11.91 2.22
C ASN A 33 5.67 12.66 0.91
N ARG A 34 4.70 13.55 0.88
CA ARG A 34 4.52 14.52 -0.19
C ARG A 34 4.72 15.92 0.37
N ALA A 35 5.43 16.76 -0.36
CA ALA A 35 5.58 18.17 -0.06
C ALA A 35 5.34 19.01 -1.31
N THR A 36 4.84 20.21 -1.12
CA THR A 36 4.74 21.25 -2.14
C THR A 36 5.53 22.46 -1.68
N ASP A 37 5.76 23.43 -2.56
CA ASP A 37 6.53 24.65 -2.23
C ASP A 37 5.92 25.42 -1.04
N ASP A 38 4.62 25.34 -0.85
CA ASP A 38 3.90 26.00 0.25
C ASP A 38 3.82 25.14 1.53
N HIS A 39 4.35 23.91 1.52
CA HIS A 39 4.13 22.96 2.61
C HIS A 39 5.42 22.29 3.05
N ALA A 40 5.72 22.48 4.32
CA ALA A 40 6.91 21.90 4.94
C ALA A 40 6.91 20.37 4.86
N PHE A 41 8.07 19.79 4.57
CA PHE A 41 8.36 18.38 4.63
C PHE A 41 7.86 17.78 5.97
N PHE A 42 7.31 16.57 5.94
CA PHE A 42 6.92 15.72 7.08
C PHE A 42 5.68 16.12 7.89
N LEU A 43 5.07 17.28 7.68
CA LEU A 43 4.09 17.77 8.66
C LEU A 43 2.62 17.68 8.21
N LYS A 44 2.34 17.50 6.94
CA LYS A 44 0.97 17.60 6.43
C LYS A 44 0.47 16.40 5.66
N ASP A 45 1.30 15.85 4.77
CA ASP A 45 0.88 14.75 3.90
C ASP A 45 1.93 13.63 3.97
N PHE A 46 1.60 12.56 4.67
CA PHE A 46 2.47 11.41 4.78
C PHE A 46 1.67 10.12 4.97
N SER A 47 2.30 9.01 4.64
CA SER A 47 1.82 7.66 4.89
C SER A 47 2.93 6.84 5.52
N VAL A 48 2.58 6.07 6.53
CA VAL A 48 3.46 5.08 7.16
C VAL A 48 2.77 3.73 7.08
N MET A 49 3.48 2.71 6.63
CA MET A 49 2.98 1.34 6.60
C MET A 49 3.98 0.39 7.27
N GLY A 50 3.46 -0.51 8.08
CA GLY A 50 4.20 -1.66 8.61
C GLY A 50 3.48 -2.95 8.24
N GLU A 51 4.23 -3.93 7.73
CA GLU A 51 3.74 -5.27 7.46
C GLU A 51 4.66 -6.30 8.08
N LEU A 52 4.11 -7.16 8.92
CA LEU A 52 4.79 -8.37 9.40
C LEU A 52 4.20 -9.57 8.70
N SER A 53 5.04 -10.33 8.02
CA SER A 53 4.65 -11.55 7.32
C SER A 53 5.49 -12.74 7.75
N CYS A 54 4.90 -13.94 7.69
CA CYS A 54 5.57 -15.17 8.06
C CYS A 54 5.16 -16.32 7.14
N MET A 55 6.14 -17.00 6.57
CA MET A 55 5.92 -18.25 5.86
C MET A 55 5.68 -19.39 6.88
N VAL A 56 4.42 -19.73 7.07
CA VAL A 56 4.00 -20.82 7.97
C VAL A 56 4.37 -22.19 7.38
N THR A 57 4.26 -22.28 6.06
CA THR A 57 4.72 -23.44 5.27
C THR A 57 5.39 -22.93 3.99
N GLU A 58 5.99 -23.81 3.20
CA GLU A 58 6.56 -23.44 1.90
C GLU A 58 5.52 -22.80 0.95
N LYS A 59 4.24 -23.07 1.17
CA LYS A 59 3.13 -22.65 0.32
C LYS A 59 2.19 -21.62 0.97
N LEU A 60 2.32 -21.37 2.26
CA LEU A 60 1.40 -20.48 2.98
C LEU A 60 2.16 -19.38 3.69
N ASN A 61 1.88 -18.14 3.32
CA ASN A 61 2.30 -16.93 4.01
C ASN A 61 1.10 -16.31 4.72
N VAL A 62 1.29 -15.90 5.97
CA VAL A 62 0.33 -15.10 6.72
C VAL A 62 0.95 -13.73 6.99
N PHE A 63 0.15 -12.68 6.98
CA PHE A 63 0.66 -11.34 7.24
C PHE A 63 -0.36 -10.48 7.99
N GLY A 64 0.18 -9.56 8.78
CA GLY A 64 -0.56 -8.45 9.38
C GLY A 64 0.00 -7.13 8.87
N ARG A 65 -0.86 -6.19 8.58
CA ARG A 65 -0.50 -4.87 8.05
C ARG A 65 -1.19 -3.77 8.86
N MET A 66 -0.44 -2.73 9.14
CA MET A 66 -0.96 -1.49 9.69
C MET A 66 -0.50 -0.33 8.80
N SER A 67 -1.38 0.61 8.50
CA SER A 67 -1.00 1.88 7.90
C SER A 67 -1.63 3.06 8.63
N TYR A 68 -0.94 4.19 8.56
CA TYR A 68 -1.44 5.48 9.02
C TYR A 68 -1.19 6.50 7.91
N ASP A 69 -2.28 7.08 7.42
CA ASP A 69 -2.29 7.97 6.28
C ASP A 69 -2.83 9.32 6.70
N VAL A 70 -2.08 10.39 6.41
CA VAL A 70 -2.45 11.77 6.70
C VAL A 70 -2.37 12.58 5.43
N ASN A 71 -3.43 13.31 5.13
CA ASN A 71 -3.47 14.31 4.07
C ASN A 71 -4.21 15.54 4.59
N LYS A 72 -3.48 16.59 4.95
CA LYS A 72 -4.01 17.85 5.47
C LYS A 72 -4.07 18.96 4.43
N THR A 73 -3.53 18.73 3.26
CA THR A 73 -3.54 19.73 2.18
C THR A 73 -4.84 19.65 1.38
N ASN A 74 -5.29 20.79 0.87
CA ASN A 74 -6.46 20.87 -0.02
C ASN A 74 -6.09 20.55 -1.48
N SER A 75 -4.88 20.12 -1.76
CA SER A 75 -4.46 19.81 -3.12
C SER A 75 -5.12 18.53 -3.61
N VAL A 76 -5.86 18.65 -4.67
CA VAL A 76 -6.42 17.55 -5.45
C VAL A 76 -5.29 16.97 -6.29
N GLY A 77 -4.94 15.71 -6.13
CA GLY A 77 -3.92 15.11 -7.00
C GLY A 77 -3.38 13.79 -6.48
N ASP A 78 -3.62 13.47 -5.24
CA ASP A 78 -3.29 12.17 -4.72
C ASP A 78 -4.50 11.25 -4.83
N MET A 79 -4.43 10.27 -5.71
CA MET A 79 -5.55 9.35 -5.97
C MET A 79 -5.85 8.42 -4.80
N CYS A 80 -5.01 8.39 -3.77
CA CYS A 80 -5.11 7.41 -2.69
C CYS A 80 -5.78 7.98 -1.43
N VAL A 81 -5.65 9.28 -1.18
CA VAL A 81 -6.08 9.88 0.10
C VAL A 81 -6.66 11.27 -0.14
N LEU A 82 -7.91 11.48 0.25
CA LEU A 82 -8.60 12.75 0.08
C LEU A 82 -8.09 13.83 1.07
N PRO A 83 -8.16 15.12 0.73
CA PRO A 83 -7.81 16.21 1.63
C PRO A 83 -8.58 16.14 2.95
N GLY A 84 -7.92 16.41 4.08
CA GLY A 84 -8.51 16.32 5.41
C GLY A 84 -8.59 14.90 5.96
N THR A 85 -8.01 13.92 5.28
CA THR A 85 -7.94 12.53 5.76
C THR A 85 -6.89 12.37 6.85
N GLU A 86 -7.26 11.64 7.88
CA GLU A 86 -6.38 11.12 8.92
C GLU A 86 -6.92 9.75 9.31
N ILE A 87 -6.37 8.70 8.71
CA ILE A 87 -6.94 7.36 8.78
C ILE A 87 -5.91 6.30 9.16
N THR A 88 -6.28 5.44 10.08
CA THR A 88 -5.52 4.23 10.42
C THR A 88 -6.21 3.03 9.78
N ARG A 89 -5.42 2.13 9.20
CA ARG A 89 -5.90 0.84 8.69
C ARG A 89 -5.18 -0.29 9.39
N LEU A 90 -5.95 -1.26 9.83
CA LEU A 90 -5.46 -2.51 10.39
C LEU A 90 -6.01 -3.66 9.57
N GLY A 91 -5.13 -4.54 9.14
CA GLY A 91 -5.54 -5.67 8.32
C GLY A 91 -4.67 -6.88 8.53
N ALA A 92 -5.22 -8.02 8.15
CA ALA A 92 -4.50 -9.29 8.13
C ALA A 92 -4.90 -10.07 6.89
N GLY A 93 -4.03 -10.94 6.45
CA GLY A 93 -4.28 -11.74 5.27
C GLY A 93 -3.42 -12.97 5.18
N LEU A 94 -3.66 -13.70 4.12
CA LEU A 94 -2.91 -14.88 3.76
C LEU A 94 -2.63 -14.92 2.27
N GLU A 95 -1.54 -15.53 1.91
CA GLU A 95 -1.14 -15.79 0.53
C GLU A 95 -0.83 -17.28 0.39
N PHE A 96 -1.40 -17.88 -0.64
CA PHE A 96 -1.19 -19.27 -0.96
C PHE A 96 -0.46 -19.42 -2.29
N TYR A 97 0.61 -20.19 -2.30
CA TYR A 97 1.49 -20.47 -3.43
C TYR A 97 1.36 -21.94 -3.84
N PRO A 98 0.50 -22.29 -4.81
CA PRO A 98 0.20 -23.69 -5.14
C PRO A 98 1.36 -24.43 -5.81
N LEU A 99 2.24 -23.71 -6.51
CA LEU A 99 3.33 -24.32 -7.27
C LEU A 99 4.43 -24.87 -6.35
N SER A 100 4.99 -26.00 -6.72
CA SER A 100 6.03 -26.71 -5.96
C SER A 100 7.42 -26.10 -6.17
N GLY A 101 8.37 -26.49 -5.29
CA GLY A 101 9.79 -26.12 -5.42
C GLY A 101 10.08 -24.64 -5.17
N GLY A 102 9.28 -23.97 -4.33
CA GLY A 102 9.49 -22.56 -4.01
C GLY A 102 9.09 -21.60 -5.13
N ASN A 103 8.43 -22.10 -6.17
CA ASN A 103 7.96 -21.27 -7.28
C ASN A 103 6.77 -20.40 -6.82
N ARG A 104 6.98 -19.09 -6.83
CA ARG A 104 6.00 -18.09 -6.41
C ARG A 104 5.35 -17.33 -7.58
N ASN A 105 5.40 -17.91 -8.77
CA ASN A 105 4.83 -17.27 -9.95
C ASN A 105 3.30 -17.26 -9.97
N LEU A 106 2.66 -18.15 -9.20
CA LEU A 106 1.21 -18.13 -8.99
C LEU A 106 0.93 -17.92 -7.51
N ARG A 107 0.10 -16.95 -7.20
CA ARG A 107 -0.29 -16.58 -5.84
C ARG A 107 -1.77 -16.28 -5.76
N PHE A 108 -2.44 -16.90 -4.81
CA PHE A 108 -3.76 -16.50 -4.35
C PHE A 108 -3.62 -15.67 -3.09
N HIS A 109 -4.37 -14.60 -2.94
CA HIS A 109 -4.37 -13.82 -1.71
C HIS A 109 -5.79 -13.56 -1.22
N LEU A 110 -5.91 -13.48 0.10
CA LEU A 110 -7.08 -13.02 0.82
C LEU A 110 -6.62 -12.02 1.88
N TYR A 111 -7.20 -10.85 1.91
CA TYR A 111 -6.85 -9.78 2.82
C TYR A 111 -8.11 -9.13 3.37
N GLY A 112 -8.21 -9.02 4.69
CA GLY A 112 -9.25 -8.26 5.38
C GLY A 112 -8.66 -7.04 6.05
N CYS A 113 -9.32 -5.90 5.97
CA CYS A 113 -8.87 -4.66 6.53
C CYS A 113 -10.02 -3.89 7.16
N HIS A 114 -9.74 -3.27 8.30
CA HIS A 114 -10.62 -2.30 8.95
C HIS A 114 -9.93 -0.95 9.04
N SER A 115 -10.60 0.09 8.59
CA SER A 115 -10.14 1.47 8.64
C SER A 115 -10.94 2.28 9.65
N PHE A 116 -10.27 3.19 10.36
CA PHE A 116 -10.88 4.11 11.30
C PHE A 116 -10.09 5.43 11.32
N GLY A 117 -10.78 6.51 11.66
CA GLY A 117 -10.24 7.86 11.68
C GLY A 117 -11.12 8.82 10.90
N LYS A 118 -10.56 9.93 10.47
CA LYS A 118 -11.26 10.94 9.69
C LYS A 118 -11.07 10.68 8.21
N ASN A 119 -12.16 10.59 7.49
CA ASN A 119 -12.16 10.52 6.04
C ASN A 119 -12.44 11.93 5.50
N GLY A 120 -11.50 12.46 4.72
CA GLY A 120 -11.56 13.83 4.22
C GLY A 120 -12.66 14.14 3.20
N ASN A 121 -13.70 13.32 3.15
CA ASN A 121 -14.80 13.56 2.22
C ASN A 121 -15.81 14.57 2.84
N PRO A 122 -15.90 15.80 2.28
CA PRO A 122 -16.80 16.82 2.78
C PRO A 122 -18.30 16.52 2.55
N VAL A 123 -18.61 15.51 1.74
CA VAL A 123 -20.00 15.20 1.33
C VAL A 123 -20.59 13.99 2.09
N GLY A 124 -19.89 13.43 3.07
CA GLY A 124 -20.43 12.40 3.96
C GLY A 124 -20.73 11.05 3.29
N THR A 125 -20.20 10.79 2.12
CA THR A 125 -20.43 9.52 1.38
C THR A 125 -19.48 8.41 1.76
N MET A 126 -18.37 8.70 2.43
CA MET A 126 -17.46 7.71 3.01
C MET A 126 -17.58 7.71 4.53
N GLN A 127 -17.78 6.54 5.09
CA GLN A 127 -17.84 6.37 6.53
C GLN A 127 -16.43 6.48 7.13
N ASP A 128 -16.32 7.07 8.32
CA ASP A 128 -15.06 7.13 9.07
C ASP A 128 -14.55 5.75 9.49
N LYS A 129 -15.41 4.74 9.42
CA LYS A 129 -15.09 3.35 9.68
C LYS A 129 -15.54 2.49 8.51
N GLN A 130 -14.62 1.75 7.93
CA GLN A 130 -14.90 0.81 6.85
C GLN A 130 -14.21 -0.52 7.07
N THR A 131 -14.91 -1.59 6.72
CA THR A 131 -14.31 -2.93 6.63
C THR A 131 -14.42 -3.39 5.19
N PHE A 132 -13.31 -3.86 4.63
CA PHE A 132 -13.29 -4.45 3.30
C PHE A 132 -12.48 -5.73 3.27
N VAL A 133 -12.82 -6.56 2.32
CA VAL A 133 -12.10 -7.79 2.02
C VAL A 133 -11.64 -7.72 0.58
N ASP A 134 -10.37 -7.97 0.36
CA ASP A 134 -9.75 -8.08 -0.95
C ASP A 134 -9.32 -9.52 -1.19
N MET A 135 -9.65 -10.04 -2.37
CA MET A 135 -9.20 -11.35 -2.80
C MET A 135 -8.75 -11.32 -4.26
N GLY A 136 -7.72 -12.05 -4.58
CA GLY A 136 -7.24 -12.06 -5.93
C GLY A 136 -6.25 -13.16 -6.25
N VAL A 137 -5.94 -13.23 -7.52
CA VAL A 137 -4.94 -14.12 -8.08
C VAL A 137 -3.91 -13.29 -8.80
N LYS A 138 -2.64 -13.54 -8.48
CA LYS A 138 -1.51 -12.93 -9.18
C LYS A 138 -0.65 -14.02 -9.79
N PHE A 139 -0.33 -13.89 -11.06
CA PHE A 139 0.67 -14.72 -11.69
C PHE A 139 1.74 -13.87 -12.37
N LYS A 140 2.96 -14.39 -12.38
CA LYS A 140 4.12 -13.77 -13.02
C LYS A 140 4.55 -14.67 -14.17
N VAL A 141 4.65 -14.09 -15.36
CA VAL A 141 5.18 -14.75 -16.56
C VAL A 141 6.50 -14.06 -16.94
N ASP A 142 7.54 -14.84 -17.06
CA ASP A 142 8.82 -14.37 -17.61
C ASP A 142 8.83 -14.60 -19.12
N ILE A 143 8.47 -13.55 -19.86
CA ILE A 143 8.37 -13.60 -21.33
C ILE A 143 9.74 -13.84 -21.98
N LEU A 144 10.82 -13.32 -21.39
CA LEU A 144 12.16 -13.49 -21.95
C LEU A 144 12.66 -14.93 -21.84
N SER A 145 12.25 -15.64 -20.78
CA SER A 145 12.59 -17.07 -20.65
C SER A 145 11.79 -17.96 -21.61
N LEU A 146 10.62 -17.52 -22.05
CA LEU A 146 9.81 -18.23 -23.05
C LEU A 146 10.40 -18.09 -24.46
N THR A 147 10.87 -16.90 -24.83
CA THR A 147 11.48 -16.67 -26.17
C THR A 147 12.77 -17.46 -26.35
N ASN A 148 13.61 -17.60 -25.31
CA ASN A 148 14.83 -18.38 -25.37
C ASN A 148 14.64 -19.91 -25.47
N LYS A 149 13.41 -20.42 -25.32
CA LYS A 149 13.06 -21.83 -25.50
C LYS A 149 12.43 -22.16 -26.85
N ILE A 150 12.10 -21.12 -27.64
CA ILE A 150 11.42 -21.27 -28.93
C ILE A 150 12.40 -21.07 -30.10
N PHE A 151 13.55 -20.48 -29.83
CA PHE A 151 14.67 -20.32 -30.76
C PHE A 151 15.91 -21.02 -30.19
#